data_890942b592bd6ed28a29eee06df71306
#
_entry.id   890942b592bd6ed28a29eee06df71306
#
_cell.length_a   1.000
_cell.length_b   1.000
_cell.length_c   1.000
_cell.angle_alpha   90.00
_cell.angle_beta   90.00
_cell.angle_gamma   90.00
#
_symmetry.space_group_name_H-M   'P 1'
#
loop_
_entity.id
_entity.type
_entity.pdbx_description
1 polymer ?
#
loop_
_entity_poly.entity_id
_entity_poly.type
_entity_poly.pdbx_seq_one_letter_code
_entity_poly.pdbx_strand_id
1 'polypeptide(L)'
;MSDSDTSAGTSAGTSADTSGLTILGSRVRGPVEHVEAFPAPATVTKVRFSTNEVSSVCPVTGQPDLSSVVIEYEPGPLCVESKSLKLYLWSFRDRPVFAEALAAEIAAEVQRSARPRSVRVVITQHARGGIVTEATAELPGPA
;
A
#
# COMPACT_ATOMS: atom_id res chain seq x y z
N MET A 1 -40.43 -15.08 22.81
CA MET A 1 -39.15 -14.46 22.44
C MET A 1 -38.28 -15.56 21.95
N SER A 2 -38.20 -15.69 20.65
CA SER A 2 -37.41 -16.73 20.04
C SER A 2 -36.14 -16.07 19.49
N ASP A 3 -35.04 -16.38 20.12
CA ASP A 3 -33.75 -16.08 19.56
C ASP A 3 -33.49 -17.06 18.42
N SER A 4 -33.69 -16.62 17.22
CA SER A 4 -33.23 -17.35 16.07
C SER A 4 -31.76 -17.06 15.86
N ASP A 5 -30.95 -17.85 16.51
CA ASP A 5 -29.54 -17.92 16.22
C ASP A 5 -29.38 -18.57 14.86
N THR A 6 -29.18 -17.74 13.84
CA THR A 6 -28.80 -18.20 12.53
C THR A 6 -27.30 -18.37 12.54
N SER A 7 -26.84 -19.56 12.83
CA SER A 7 -25.45 -19.91 12.65
C SER A 7 -25.04 -19.65 11.19
N ALA A 8 -24.29 -18.61 11.00
CA ALA A 8 -23.67 -18.34 9.72
C ALA A 8 -22.77 -19.51 9.36
N GLY A 9 -23.02 -20.08 8.20
CA GLY A 9 -22.24 -21.20 7.70
C GLY A 9 -20.77 -20.88 7.67
N THR A 10 -19.99 -21.79 8.17
CA THR A 10 -18.54 -21.80 8.08
C THR A 10 -18.15 -21.79 6.61
N SER A 11 -17.79 -20.63 6.11
CA SER A 11 -17.06 -20.59 4.86
C SER A 11 -15.69 -21.23 5.12
N ALA A 12 -15.39 -22.31 4.40
CA ALA A 12 -14.09 -22.94 4.42
C ALA A 12 -13.05 -22.09 3.67
N GLY A 13 -12.98 -20.81 3.98
CA GLY A 13 -11.93 -19.93 3.53
C GLY A 13 -10.85 -19.89 4.58
N THR A 14 -9.60 -20.07 4.20
CA THR A 14 -8.46 -19.79 5.04
C THR A 14 -8.55 -18.32 5.47
N SER A 15 -9.03 -18.05 6.68
CA SER A 15 -8.99 -16.73 7.25
C SER A 15 -7.53 -16.32 7.42
N ALA A 16 -7.18 -15.12 6.94
CA ALA A 16 -5.84 -14.59 7.14
C ALA A 16 -5.54 -14.44 8.62
N ASP A 17 -4.34 -14.85 9.04
CA ASP A 17 -3.86 -14.58 10.39
C ASP A 17 -3.51 -13.11 10.51
N THR A 18 -4.32 -12.35 11.24
CA THR A 18 -4.13 -10.93 11.48
C THR A 18 -3.64 -10.63 12.90
N SER A 19 -3.25 -11.64 13.67
CA SER A 19 -2.91 -11.51 15.07
C SER A 19 -1.73 -10.58 15.36
N GLY A 20 -0.80 -10.44 14.40
CA GLY A 20 0.35 -9.52 14.53
C GLY A 20 0.10 -8.10 14.04
N LEU A 21 -1.11 -7.79 13.57
CA LEU A 21 -1.43 -6.47 13.04
C LEU A 21 -1.83 -5.51 14.16
N THR A 22 -1.33 -4.28 14.11
CA THR A 22 -1.59 -3.24 15.10
C THR A 22 -2.51 -2.14 14.59
N ILE A 23 -2.69 -2.05 13.29
CA ILE A 23 -3.49 -1.00 12.63
C ILE A 23 -4.86 -1.51 12.22
N LEU A 24 -4.92 -2.67 11.57
CA LEU A 24 -6.18 -3.29 11.18
C LEU A 24 -7.02 -3.61 12.44
N GLY A 25 -8.30 -3.20 12.42
CA GLY A 25 -9.20 -3.41 13.55
C GLY A 25 -8.96 -2.49 14.75
N SER A 26 -7.92 -1.65 14.71
CA SER A 26 -7.64 -0.66 15.75
C SER A 26 -8.37 0.66 15.47
N ARG A 27 -8.25 1.60 16.42
CA ARG A 27 -8.77 2.97 16.27
C ARG A 27 -7.82 3.94 15.58
N VAL A 28 -6.73 3.46 15.01
CA VAL A 28 -5.80 4.29 14.24
C VAL A 28 -6.54 4.87 13.03
N ARG A 29 -6.58 6.20 12.93
CA ARG A 29 -7.31 6.92 11.89
C ARG A 29 -6.49 8.03 11.23
N GLY A 30 -5.24 8.16 11.61
CA GLY A 30 -4.32 9.15 11.06
C GLY A 30 -3.25 8.51 10.19
N PRO A 31 -2.41 9.35 9.56
CA PRO A 31 -1.28 8.85 8.78
C PRO A 31 -0.35 7.99 9.63
N VAL A 32 0.22 6.97 8.99
CA VAL A 32 1.24 6.10 9.59
C VAL A 32 2.46 6.04 8.68
N GLU A 33 3.62 5.78 9.26
CA GLU A 33 4.89 5.79 8.51
C GLU A 33 5.33 4.39 8.05
N HIS A 34 4.53 3.36 8.29
CA HIS A 34 4.85 1.99 7.93
C HIS A 34 3.63 1.23 7.43
N VAL A 35 3.90 0.21 6.65
CA VAL A 35 2.90 -0.74 6.15
C VAL A 35 3.01 -2.03 6.94
N GLU A 36 1.88 -2.63 7.26
CA GLU A 36 1.81 -3.94 7.88
C GLU A 36 1.55 -5.04 6.86
N ALA A 37 1.84 -6.26 7.23
CA ALA A 37 1.68 -7.43 6.38
C ALA A 37 1.10 -8.59 7.17
N PHE A 38 0.50 -9.53 6.45
CA PHE A 38 -0.10 -10.74 7.01
C PHE A 38 0.25 -11.95 6.15
N PRO A 39 0.12 -13.18 6.65
CA PRO A 39 0.46 -14.37 5.87
C PRO A 39 -0.30 -14.47 4.56
N ALA A 40 0.42 -14.64 3.46
CA ALA A 40 -0.16 -14.76 2.14
C ALA A 40 -0.82 -16.13 1.95
N PRO A 41 -2.04 -16.18 1.37
CA PRO A 41 -2.57 -17.44 0.90
C PRO A 41 -1.66 -18.06 -0.17
N ALA A 42 -1.46 -19.38 -0.12
CA ALA A 42 -0.46 -20.04 -0.94
C ALA A 42 -0.70 -19.94 -2.46
N THR A 43 -1.94 -19.70 -2.86
CA THR A 43 -2.31 -19.64 -4.28
C THR A 43 -2.31 -18.24 -4.88
N VAL A 44 -2.03 -17.21 -4.08
CA VAL A 44 -1.97 -15.83 -4.57
C VAL A 44 -0.60 -15.59 -5.20
N THR A 45 -0.58 -15.28 -6.48
CA THR A 45 0.65 -15.08 -7.26
C THR A 45 0.96 -13.64 -7.56
N LYS A 46 -0.02 -12.76 -7.47
CA LYS A 46 0.13 -11.33 -7.74
C LYS A 46 -0.91 -10.53 -6.97
N VAL A 47 -0.48 -9.41 -6.41
CA VAL A 47 -1.36 -8.42 -5.79
C VAL A 47 -1.09 -7.06 -6.42
N ARG A 48 -2.15 -6.33 -6.70
CA ARG A 48 -2.06 -5.00 -7.29
C ARG A 48 -2.98 -4.05 -6.53
N PHE A 49 -2.42 -2.96 -6.06
CA PHE A 49 -3.17 -1.82 -5.54
C PHE A 49 -3.07 -0.67 -6.51
N SER A 50 -4.14 0.07 -6.68
CA SER A 50 -4.14 1.29 -7.48
C SER A 50 -4.99 2.36 -6.80
N THR A 51 -4.53 3.60 -6.86
CA THR A 51 -5.26 4.74 -6.33
C THR A 51 -4.88 5.99 -7.12
N ASN A 52 -5.79 6.94 -7.20
CA ASN A 52 -5.53 8.28 -7.73
C ASN A 52 -5.59 9.35 -6.63
N GLU A 53 -5.53 8.94 -5.37
CA GLU A 53 -5.71 9.81 -4.20
C GLU A 53 -4.41 9.97 -3.39
N VAL A 54 -3.26 10.03 -4.05
CA VAL A 54 -2.00 10.31 -3.37
C VAL A 54 -1.60 11.75 -3.61
N SER A 55 -1.36 12.47 -2.53
CA SER A 55 -0.86 13.84 -2.57
C SER A 55 0.47 13.96 -1.85
N SER A 56 1.27 14.90 -2.29
CA SER A 56 2.55 15.29 -1.70
C SER A 56 2.77 16.77 -1.96
N VAL A 57 3.95 17.27 -1.64
CA VAL A 57 4.29 18.69 -1.83
C VAL A 57 5.45 18.79 -2.81
N CYS A 58 5.33 19.73 -3.74
CA CYS A 58 6.43 20.03 -4.64
C CYS A 58 7.61 20.62 -3.84
N PRO A 59 8.81 20.01 -3.90
CA PRO A 59 9.96 20.52 -3.14
C PRO A 59 10.43 21.92 -3.57
N VAL A 60 10.07 22.35 -4.77
CA VAL A 60 10.50 23.63 -5.33
C VAL A 60 9.50 24.75 -5.04
N THR A 61 8.22 24.49 -5.29
CA THR A 61 7.18 25.54 -5.22
C THR A 61 6.33 25.49 -3.96
N GLY A 62 6.33 24.37 -3.23
CA GLY A 62 5.45 24.15 -2.08
C GLY A 62 3.99 23.88 -2.45
N GLN A 63 3.68 23.78 -3.74
CA GLN A 63 2.31 23.46 -4.19
C GLN A 63 1.97 22.00 -3.98
N PRO A 64 0.67 21.66 -3.83
CA PRO A 64 0.24 20.27 -3.80
C PRO A 64 0.53 19.57 -5.13
N ASP A 65 1.14 18.40 -5.03
CA ASP A 65 1.29 17.47 -6.13
C ASP A 65 0.28 16.34 -5.96
N LEU A 66 -0.49 16.07 -6.99
CA LEU A 66 -1.48 14.98 -7.01
C LEU A 66 -0.97 13.88 -7.91
N SER A 67 -1.08 12.64 -7.44
CA SER A 67 -0.53 11.49 -8.15
C SER A 67 -1.47 10.29 -8.12
N SER A 68 -1.40 9.51 -9.17
CA SER A 68 -1.89 8.14 -9.19
C SER A 68 -0.74 7.20 -8.85
N VAL A 69 -1.04 6.14 -8.15
CA VAL A 69 -0.06 5.14 -7.72
C VAL A 69 -0.57 3.75 -8.09
N VAL A 70 0.29 2.95 -8.68
CA VAL A 70 0.08 1.52 -8.88
C VAL A 70 1.20 0.80 -8.14
N ILE A 71 0.81 -0.10 -7.24
CA ILE A 71 1.72 -0.97 -6.51
C ILE A 71 1.39 -2.39 -6.92
N GLU A 72 2.34 -3.09 -7.50
CA GLU A 72 2.18 -4.47 -7.94
C GLU A 72 3.32 -5.30 -7.37
N TYR A 73 3.01 -6.45 -6.80
CA TYR A 73 4.04 -7.32 -6.26
C TYR A 73 3.66 -8.79 -6.37
N GLU A 74 4.67 -9.64 -6.40
CA GLU A 74 4.54 -11.08 -6.31
C GLU A 74 4.77 -11.50 -4.86
N PRO A 75 3.73 -11.97 -4.14
CA PRO A 75 3.91 -12.32 -2.73
C PRO A 75 4.92 -13.44 -2.53
N GLY A 76 5.77 -13.27 -1.52
CA GLY A 76 6.45 -14.36 -0.87
C GLY A 76 5.54 -14.92 0.22
N PRO A 77 6.03 -15.03 1.47
CA PRO A 77 5.21 -15.54 2.57
C PRO A 77 4.14 -14.55 3.07
N LEU A 78 4.21 -13.26 2.68
CA LEU A 78 3.38 -12.20 3.23
C LEU A 78 2.66 -11.40 2.15
N CYS A 79 1.48 -10.87 2.51
CA CYS A 79 0.74 -9.87 1.75
C CYS A 79 0.66 -8.56 2.52
N VAL A 80 0.61 -7.46 1.80
CA VAL A 80 0.42 -6.11 2.36
C VAL A 80 -0.99 -5.97 2.89
N GLU A 81 -1.12 -5.43 4.11
CA GLU A 81 -2.40 -5.12 4.72
C GLU A 81 -2.90 -3.75 4.22
N SER A 82 -4.12 -3.69 3.69
CA SER A 82 -4.60 -2.54 2.92
C SER A 82 -4.95 -1.31 3.76
N LYS A 83 -5.40 -1.47 5.01
CA LYS A 83 -5.69 -0.31 5.87
C LYS A 83 -4.42 0.46 6.20
N SER A 84 -3.37 -0.26 6.59
CA SER A 84 -2.07 0.35 6.86
C SER A 84 -1.49 1.01 5.61
N LEU A 85 -1.67 0.38 4.44
CA LEU A 85 -1.23 0.97 3.18
C LEU A 85 -1.94 2.31 2.90
N LYS A 86 -3.26 2.38 3.10
CA LYS A 86 -4.02 3.62 2.91
C LYS A 86 -3.50 4.74 3.80
N LEU A 87 -3.26 4.44 5.07
CA LEU A 87 -2.77 5.42 6.04
C LEU A 87 -1.30 5.80 5.78
N TYR A 88 -0.50 4.85 5.30
CA TYR A 88 0.87 5.11 4.87
C TYR A 88 0.92 6.06 3.67
N LEU A 89 0.13 5.81 2.64
CA LEU A 89 0.07 6.69 1.48
C LEU A 89 -0.41 8.10 1.85
N TRP A 90 -1.30 8.21 2.81
CA TRP A 90 -1.74 9.49 3.35
C TRP A 90 -0.61 10.25 4.04
N SER A 91 0.40 9.57 4.58
CA SER A 91 1.54 10.22 5.26
C SER A 91 2.36 11.13 4.35
N PHE A 92 2.26 10.99 3.04
CA PHE A 92 2.99 11.84 2.09
C PHE A 92 2.37 13.21 1.85
N ARG A 93 1.16 13.44 2.34
CA ARG A 93 0.37 14.64 2.06
C ARG A 93 1.13 15.95 2.27
N ASP A 94 1.88 16.06 3.34
CA ASP A 94 2.60 17.29 3.70
C ASP A 94 4.12 17.18 3.47
N ARG A 95 4.56 16.12 2.79
CA ARG A 95 5.99 15.88 2.56
C ARG A 95 6.43 16.42 1.21
N PRO A 96 7.49 17.27 1.21
CA PRO A 96 8.15 17.66 -0.04
C PRO A 96 8.93 16.45 -0.57
N VAL A 97 8.52 15.94 -1.71
CA VAL A 97 9.14 14.78 -2.34
C VAL A 97 8.90 14.80 -3.85
N PHE A 98 9.92 14.49 -4.64
CA PHE A 98 9.77 14.30 -6.08
C PHE A 98 9.13 12.95 -6.39
N ALA A 99 8.48 12.84 -7.55
CA ALA A 99 7.80 11.62 -7.97
C ALA A 99 8.73 10.40 -7.97
N GLU A 100 9.97 10.57 -8.40
CA GLU A 100 10.99 9.52 -8.45
C GLU A 100 11.32 8.98 -7.06
N ALA A 101 11.52 9.87 -6.10
CA ALA A 101 11.78 9.49 -4.71
C ALA A 101 10.55 8.86 -4.07
N LEU A 102 9.35 9.37 -4.36
CA LEU A 102 8.10 8.80 -3.88
C LEU A 102 7.92 7.34 -4.34
N ALA A 103 8.17 7.07 -5.61
CA ALA A 103 8.12 5.71 -6.14
C ALA A 103 9.13 4.79 -5.43
N ALA A 104 10.35 5.26 -5.24
CA ALA A 104 11.41 4.50 -4.58
C ALA A 104 11.09 4.21 -3.11
N GLU A 105 10.58 5.19 -2.38
CA GLU A 105 10.23 5.01 -0.96
C GLU A 105 9.08 4.01 -0.78
N ILE A 106 8.04 4.10 -1.60
CA ILE A 106 6.90 3.17 -1.52
C ILE A 106 7.37 1.75 -1.85
N ALA A 107 8.19 1.57 -2.88
CA ALA A 107 8.72 0.26 -3.24
C ALA A 107 9.57 -0.32 -2.09
N ALA A 108 10.43 0.49 -1.48
CA ALA A 108 11.25 0.07 -0.35
C ALA A 108 10.41 -0.34 0.86
N GLU A 109 9.34 0.40 1.15
CA GLU A 109 8.46 0.09 2.27
C GLU A 109 7.69 -1.21 2.06
N VAL A 110 7.18 -1.45 0.86
CA VAL A 110 6.54 -2.73 0.52
C VAL A 110 7.51 -3.89 0.64
N GLN A 111 8.75 -3.71 0.16
CA GLN A 111 9.80 -4.73 0.28
C GLN A 111 10.12 -5.03 1.73
N ARG A 112 10.27 -4.02 2.55
CA ARG A 112 10.55 -4.16 3.98
C ARG A 112 9.42 -4.90 4.71
N SER A 113 8.19 -4.52 4.45
CA SER A 113 7.01 -5.03 5.15
C SER A 113 6.62 -6.44 4.73
N ALA A 114 6.42 -6.66 3.45
CA ALA A 114 5.86 -7.90 2.92
C ALA A 114 6.92 -8.87 2.37
N ARG A 115 8.15 -8.42 2.15
CA ARG A 115 9.25 -9.23 1.61
C ARG A 115 8.83 -10.02 0.35
N PRO A 116 8.23 -9.34 -0.63
CA PRO A 116 7.76 -10.01 -1.83
C PRO A 116 8.91 -10.53 -2.68
N ARG A 117 8.59 -11.40 -3.64
CA ARG A 117 9.57 -11.87 -4.64
C ARG A 117 10.01 -10.76 -5.58
N SER A 118 9.11 -9.83 -5.85
CA SER A 118 9.38 -8.62 -6.62
C SER A 118 8.31 -7.58 -6.29
N VAL A 119 8.67 -6.31 -6.42
CA VAL A 119 7.72 -5.20 -6.28
C VAL A 119 7.99 -4.16 -7.35
N ARG A 120 6.92 -3.63 -7.91
CA ARG A 120 6.94 -2.55 -8.89
C ARG A 120 5.96 -1.47 -8.45
N VAL A 121 6.43 -0.24 -8.38
CA VAL A 121 5.61 0.93 -8.04
C VAL A 121 5.70 1.92 -9.20
N VAL A 122 4.56 2.35 -9.69
CA VAL A 122 4.45 3.39 -10.72
C VAL A 122 3.72 4.57 -10.13
N ILE A 123 4.39 5.72 -10.11
CA ILE A 123 3.79 7.01 -9.76
C ILE A 123 3.53 7.77 -11.04
N THR A 124 2.31 8.22 -11.23
CA THR A 124 1.94 9.13 -12.31
C THR A 124 1.48 10.44 -11.70
N GLN A 125 2.35 11.44 -11.73
CA GLN A 125 2.06 12.77 -11.21
C GLN A 125 1.24 13.54 -12.23
N HIS A 126 0.13 14.16 -11.79
CA HIS A 126 -0.75 14.91 -12.66
C HIS A 126 -0.02 16.08 -13.32
N ALA A 127 -0.48 16.46 -14.52
CA ALA A 127 0.18 17.46 -15.33
C ALA A 127 0.37 18.78 -14.61
N ARG A 128 1.58 19.30 -14.71
CA ARG A 128 1.96 20.63 -14.25
C ARG A 128 2.80 21.29 -15.34
N GLY A 129 2.42 22.48 -15.75
CA GLY A 129 3.02 23.10 -16.92
C GLY A 129 2.87 22.25 -18.19
N GLY A 130 1.81 21.45 -18.27
CA GLY A 130 1.56 20.53 -19.39
C GLY A 130 2.38 19.23 -19.35
N ILE A 131 3.23 19.02 -18.34
CA ILE A 131 4.08 17.83 -18.23
C ILE A 131 3.47 16.85 -17.24
N VAL A 132 3.28 15.61 -17.68
CA VAL A 132 2.97 14.45 -16.83
C VAL A 132 4.26 13.71 -16.54
N THR A 133 4.54 13.46 -15.28
CA THR A 133 5.71 12.68 -14.87
C THR A 133 5.27 11.29 -14.45
N GLU A 134 5.85 10.28 -15.06
CA GLU A 134 5.69 8.90 -14.63
C GLU A 134 7.03 8.34 -14.16
N ALA A 135 7.08 7.85 -12.95
CA ALA A 135 8.28 7.24 -12.38
C ALA A 135 7.97 5.82 -11.95
N THR A 136 8.83 4.90 -12.31
CA THR A 136 8.71 3.48 -11.95
C THR A 136 9.90 3.07 -11.10
N ALA A 137 9.61 2.48 -9.93
CA ALA A 137 10.62 1.84 -9.09
C ALA A 137 10.37 0.33 -9.05
N GLU A 138 11.42 -0.43 -9.23
CA GLU A 138 11.36 -1.89 -9.18
C GLU A 138 12.42 -2.42 -8.23
N LEU A 139 12.05 -3.36 -7.39
CA LEU A 139 12.97 -4.03 -6.48
C LEU A 139 12.80 -5.55 -6.61
N PRO A 140 13.91 -6.31 -6.61
CA PRO A 140 13.86 -7.77 -6.55
C PRO A 140 13.42 -8.22 -5.16
N GLY A 141 13.24 -9.53 -5.01
CA GLY A 141 13.03 -10.13 -3.71
C GLY A 141 14.22 -9.91 -2.77
N PRO A 142 14.02 -10.14 -1.47
CA PRO A 142 15.12 -10.05 -0.51
C PRO A 142 16.19 -11.11 -0.85
N ALA A 143 17.42 -10.70 -0.68
CA ALA A 143 18.57 -11.58 -0.88
C ALA A 143 18.63 -12.67 0.22
#